data_72ea307a13c8ca53f7a132f61286a6f6
#
_entry.id   72ea307a13c8ca53f7a132f61286a6f6
#
_cell.length_a   1.000
_cell.length_b   1.000
_cell.length_c   1.000
_cell.angle_alpha   90.00
_cell.angle_beta   90.00
_cell.angle_gamma   90.00
#
_symmetry.space_group_name_H-M   'P 1'
#
loop_
_entity.id
_entity.type
_entity.pdbx_description
1 polymer ?
#
loop_
_entity_poly.entity_id
_entity_poly.type
_entity_poly.pdbx_seq_one_letter_code
_entity_poly.pdbx_strand_id
1 'polypeptide(L)'
;MQKLSRRQILKAISALPAVSPATSVLAQASNPQPQEWTGFAICDSCNHVPSCGIQFQAQGNNIISIQNWKENPRHWLCSKGMSTLQRLYNPNRLLYPMKRTAPKGAADPGWVRITWDEAYKTIAANMLAAKKKYGPESVMFYAGDPKEPRPSIYRLARYFDSPTWATESSAACRSGCMMAEQLNFGQPNNGATPTKDTKVYMIMATNVWAQPLGWWEAIKAAKARGCKIITVDTR
;
A
#
# COMPACT_ATOMS: atom_id res chain seq x y z
N MET A 1 32.08 -28.22 -13.06
CA MET A 1 32.61 -26.85 -12.82
C MET A 1 33.63 -26.92 -11.67
N GLN A 2 34.93 -26.85 -11.99
CA GLN A 2 36.00 -26.89 -10.97
C GLN A 2 36.04 -25.58 -10.19
N LYS A 3 35.97 -25.68 -8.88
CA LYS A 3 36.11 -24.53 -7.96
C LYS A 3 37.58 -24.14 -7.84
N LEU A 4 37.93 -22.94 -8.31
CA LEU A 4 39.28 -22.41 -8.14
C LEU A 4 39.52 -22.07 -6.66
N SER A 5 40.71 -22.44 -6.16
CA SER A 5 41.11 -22.14 -4.78
C SER A 5 41.53 -20.66 -4.62
N ARG A 6 41.38 -20.09 -3.41
CA ARG A 6 41.82 -18.71 -3.08
C ARG A 6 43.25 -18.40 -3.53
N ARG A 7 44.17 -19.39 -3.48
CA ARG A 7 45.57 -19.25 -3.87
C ARG A 7 45.75 -19.14 -5.40
N GLN A 8 44.85 -19.78 -6.19
CA GLN A 8 44.87 -19.69 -7.66
C GLN A 8 44.28 -18.34 -8.13
N ILE A 9 43.32 -17.78 -7.43
CA ILE A 9 42.79 -16.44 -7.72
C ILE A 9 43.83 -15.36 -7.40
N LEU A 10 44.55 -15.46 -6.29
CA LEU A 10 45.60 -14.49 -5.92
C LEU A 10 46.81 -14.54 -6.90
N LYS A 11 47.18 -15.71 -7.39
CA LYS A 11 48.24 -15.84 -8.41
C LYS A 11 47.81 -15.29 -9.77
N ALA A 12 46.54 -15.32 -10.12
CA ALA A 12 46.05 -14.72 -11.36
C ALA A 12 46.03 -13.18 -11.30
N ILE A 13 45.88 -12.58 -10.12
CA ILE A 13 45.88 -11.13 -9.93
C ILE A 13 47.31 -10.56 -9.97
N SER A 14 48.32 -11.32 -9.52
CA SER A 14 49.71 -10.87 -9.52
C SER A 14 50.43 -11.02 -10.89
N ALA A 15 49.78 -11.56 -11.89
CA ALA A 15 50.31 -11.78 -13.25
C ALA A 15 49.89 -10.71 -14.27
N LEU A 16 49.25 -9.63 -13.84
CA LEU A 16 48.91 -8.51 -14.73
C LEU A 16 50.15 -7.67 -14.97
N PRO A 17 50.52 -7.37 -16.23
CA PRO A 17 51.67 -6.51 -16.52
C PRO A 17 51.42 -5.10 -16.00
N ALA A 18 52.46 -4.49 -15.40
CA ALA A 18 52.45 -3.10 -14.97
C ALA A 18 52.16 -2.18 -16.17
N VAL A 19 51.02 -1.51 -16.11
CA VAL A 19 50.66 -0.50 -17.11
C VAL A 19 51.50 0.76 -16.87
N SER A 20 52.32 1.11 -17.82
CA SER A 20 53.09 2.37 -17.82
C SER A 20 52.18 3.58 -17.72
N PRO A 21 52.63 4.65 -17.02
CA PRO A 21 51.89 5.90 -16.99
C PRO A 21 52.18 6.70 -18.28
N ALA A 22 51.39 6.51 -19.30
CA ALA A 22 51.43 7.38 -20.47
C ALA A 22 49.99 7.72 -20.89
N THR A 23 49.78 9.03 -20.93
CA THR A 23 48.61 9.76 -21.49
C THR A 23 47.32 9.69 -20.69
N SER A 24 47.15 10.70 -19.85
CA SER A 24 45.84 11.14 -19.35
C SER A 24 44.98 11.65 -20.51
N VAL A 25 44.35 10.73 -21.22
CA VAL A 25 43.10 11.05 -21.90
C VAL A 25 42.06 11.15 -20.78
N LEU A 26 41.67 12.38 -20.45
CA LEU A 26 40.44 12.65 -19.70
C LEU A 26 39.31 12.09 -20.53
N ALA A 27 39.06 10.80 -20.39
CA ALA A 27 37.74 10.24 -20.69
C ALA A 27 36.80 10.95 -19.71
N GLN A 28 36.11 11.97 -20.17
CA GLN A 28 34.88 12.40 -19.53
C GLN A 28 34.04 11.14 -19.39
N ALA A 29 34.04 10.58 -18.19
CA ALA A 29 33.07 9.55 -17.82
C ALA A 29 31.74 10.25 -17.99
N SER A 30 31.08 10.02 -19.12
CA SER A 30 29.68 10.34 -19.30
C SER A 30 29.01 9.55 -18.21
N ASN A 31 28.54 10.24 -17.17
CA ASN A 31 27.76 9.65 -16.11
C ASN A 31 26.56 9.00 -16.84
N PRO A 32 26.45 7.67 -16.90
CA PRO A 32 25.39 7.06 -17.68
C PRO A 32 24.08 7.59 -17.13
N GLN A 33 23.31 8.25 -17.99
CA GLN A 33 21.98 8.73 -17.60
C GLN A 33 21.23 7.55 -17.00
N PRO A 34 20.53 7.73 -15.86
CA PRO A 34 19.80 6.64 -15.25
C PRO A 34 18.84 6.04 -16.27
N GLN A 35 18.92 4.74 -16.47
CA GLN A 35 18.10 4.03 -17.45
C GLN A 35 16.61 4.27 -17.15
N GLU A 36 15.87 4.67 -18.16
CA GLU A 36 14.42 4.77 -18.10
C GLU A 36 13.79 3.39 -18.32
N TRP A 37 12.77 3.09 -17.53
CA TRP A 37 12.02 1.84 -17.65
C TRP A 37 10.56 2.02 -17.23
N THR A 38 9.71 1.14 -17.75
CA THR A 38 8.27 1.10 -17.45
C THR A 38 7.98 -0.09 -16.56
N GLY A 39 7.19 0.13 -15.53
CA GLY A 39 6.72 -0.94 -14.64
C GLY A 39 5.22 -0.85 -14.39
N PHE A 40 4.72 -1.88 -13.72
CA PHE A 40 3.30 -2.01 -13.40
C PHE A 40 3.14 -2.27 -11.92
N ALA A 41 2.08 -1.70 -11.35
CA ALA A 41 1.76 -1.82 -9.94
C ALA A 41 0.24 -1.80 -9.73
N ILE A 42 -0.16 -2.10 -8.52
CA ILE A 42 -1.55 -2.03 -8.08
C ILE A 42 -1.70 -0.85 -7.11
N CYS A 43 -2.75 -0.06 -7.30
CA CYS A 43 -3.04 1.07 -6.44
C CYS A 43 -3.48 0.59 -5.05
N ASP A 44 -2.84 1.12 -4.01
CA ASP A 44 -3.08 0.84 -2.60
C ASP A 44 -3.86 1.95 -1.87
N SER A 45 -4.33 2.97 -2.60
CA SER A 45 -4.93 4.16 -1.99
C SER A 45 -6.32 3.95 -1.40
N CYS A 46 -6.94 2.80 -1.63
CA CYS A 46 -8.21 2.42 -1.03
C CYS A 46 -8.38 0.89 -1.02
N ASN A 47 -9.41 0.40 -0.32
CA ASN A 47 -9.68 -1.03 -0.18
C ASN A 47 -10.47 -1.65 -1.34
N HIS A 48 -10.58 -0.97 -2.46
CA HIS A 48 -11.40 -1.44 -3.55
C HIS A 48 -10.85 -2.70 -4.20
N VAL A 49 -11.70 -3.71 -4.36
CA VAL A 49 -11.34 -5.00 -4.96
C VAL A 49 -12.15 -5.20 -6.25
N PRO A 50 -11.48 -5.57 -7.35
CA PRO A 50 -10.05 -5.62 -7.62
C PRO A 50 -9.41 -4.24 -7.65
N SER A 51 -8.13 -4.16 -7.28
CA SER A 51 -7.39 -2.90 -7.21
C SER A 51 -7.07 -2.33 -8.59
N CYS A 52 -7.01 -1.00 -8.68
CA CYS A 52 -6.75 -0.31 -9.94
C CYS A 52 -5.30 -0.50 -10.39
N GLY A 53 -5.11 -0.73 -11.67
CA GLY A 53 -3.78 -0.87 -12.26
C GLY A 53 -3.08 0.47 -12.47
N ILE A 54 -1.82 0.54 -12.08
CA ILE A 54 -0.91 1.66 -12.33
C ILE A 54 0.16 1.20 -13.30
N GLN A 55 0.33 1.92 -14.38
CA GLN A 55 1.55 1.89 -15.18
C GLN A 55 2.41 3.08 -14.75
N PHE A 56 3.68 2.85 -14.50
CA PHE A 56 4.60 3.92 -14.11
C PHE A 56 5.84 3.93 -14.99
N GLN A 57 6.44 5.12 -15.14
CA GLN A 57 7.76 5.29 -15.70
C GLN A 57 8.73 5.67 -14.60
N ALA A 58 9.91 5.08 -14.64
CA ALA A 58 10.96 5.33 -13.69
C ALA A 58 12.27 5.68 -14.40
N GLN A 59 13.09 6.51 -13.77
CA GLN A 59 14.45 6.83 -14.16
C GLN A 59 15.37 6.38 -13.03
N GLY A 60 16.13 5.32 -13.27
CA GLY A 60 16.84 4.63 -12.19
C GLY A 60 15.85 4.12 -11.14
N ASN A 61 15.99 4.55 -9.90
CA ASN A 61 15.12 4.17 -8.78
C ASN A 61 13.98 5.16 -8.51
N ASN A 62 13.83 6.21 -9.33
CA ASN A 62 12.83 7.23 -9.13
C ASN A 62 11.66 7.06 -10.10
N ILE A 63 10.47 6.96 -9.59
CA ILE A 63 9.24 7.00 -10.41
C ILE A 63 9.00 8.45 -10.80
N ILE A 64 8.94 8.72 -12.11
CA ILE A 64 8.80 10.07 -12.66
C ILE A 64 7.38 10.35 -13.14
N SER A 65 6.62 9.32 -13.51
CA SER A 65 5.22 9.48 -13.90
C SER A 65 4.40 8.23 -13.61
N ILE A 66 3.08 8.41 -13.47
CA ILE A 66 2.11 7.33 -13.35
C ILE A 66 0.92 7.60 -14.27
N GLN A 67 0.33 6.54 -14.77
CA GLN A 67 -0.85 6.58 -15.61
C GLN A 67 -1.71 5.31 -15.44
N ASN A 68 -2.86 5.28 -16.08
CA ASN A 68 -3.70 4.09 -16.12
C ASN A 68 -2.97 2.93 -16.83
N TRP A 69 -2.98 1.78 -16.20
CA TRP A 69 -2.57 0.53 -16.87
C TRP A 69 -3.76 -0.02 -17.66
N LYS A 70 -3.76 0.18 -18.98
CA LYS A 70 -4.90 -0.08 -19.87
C LYS A 70 -5.31 -1.54 -19.91
N GLU A 71 -4.36 -2.46 -19.81
CA GLU A 71 -4.59 -3.91 -19.86
C GLU A 71 -5.12 -4.48 -18.54
N ASN A 72 -5.05 -3.72 -17.45
CA ASN A 72 -5.67 -4.11 -16.19
C ASN A 72 -7.20 -4.00 -16.31
N PRO A 73 -7.98 -5.01 -15.89
CA PRO A 73 -9.44 -4.96 -15.92
C PRO A 73 -10.02 -3.72 -15.22
N ARG A 74 -9.27 -3.16 -14.29
CA ARG A 74 -9.54 -1.89 -13.64
C ARG A 74 -8.46 -0.86 -13.97
N HIS A 75 -8.53 -0.36 -15.17
CA HIS A 75 -7.59 0.61 -15.75
C HIS A 75 -7.86 2.08 -15.37
N TRP A 76 -8.71 2.32 -14.37
CA TRP A 76 -9.07 3.69 -13.96
C TRP A 76 -8.30 4.08 -12.72
N LEU A 77 -7.51 5.12 -12.79
CA LEU A 77 -6.97 5.79 -11.62
C LEU A 77 -7.81 7.02 -11.31
N CYS A 78 -8.44 7.02 -10.13
CA CYS A 78 -9.10 8.20 -9.61
C CYS A 78 -8.07 9.21 -9.07
N SER A 79 -8.53 10.38 -8.66
CA SER A 79 -7.66 11.42 -8.09
C SER A 79 -6.79 10.92 -6.92
N LYS A 80 -7.29 10.02 -6.08
CA LYS A 80 -6.51 9.39 -5.01
C LYS A 80 -5.36 8.52 -5.55
N GLY A 81 -5.63 7.71 -6.57
CA GLY A 81 -4.61 6.90 -7.23
C GLY A 81 -3.57 7.75 -7.95
N MET A 82 -4.00 8.79 -8.65
CA MET A 82 -3.10 9.74 -9.31
C MET A 82 -2.22 10.51 -8.34
N SER A 83 -2.66 10.75 -7.10
CA SER A 83 -1.85 11.40 -6.07
C SER A 83 -0.80 10.49 -5.42
N THR A 84 -0.73 9.21 -5.80
CA THR A 84 0.23 8.24 -5.23
C THR A 84 1.67 8.73 -5.37
N LEU A 85 2.02 9.34 -6.50
CA LEU A 85 3.36 9.88 -6.73
C LEU A 85 3.71 11.00 -5.73
N GLN A 86 2.77 11.92 -5.50
CA GLN A 86 2.95 13.01 -4.53
C GLN A 86 3.07 12.47 -3.10
N ARG A 87 2.31 11.43 -2.76
CA ARG A 87 2.41 10.76 -1.47
C ARG A 87 3.75 10.04 -1.30
N LEU A 88 4.24 9.39 -2.35
CA LEU A 88 5.51 8.66 -2.32
C LEU A 88 6.69 9.59 -2.06
N TYR A 89 6.71 10.75 -2.72
CA TYR A 89 7.80 11.74 -2.62
C TYR A 89 7.45 12.93 -1.72
N ASN A 90 6.49 12.77 -0.83
CA ASN A 90 6.17 13.83 0.13
C ASN A 90 7.37 14.11 1.04
N PRO A 91 7.85 15.36 1.15
CA PRO A 91 9.01 15.69 1.98
C PRO A 91 8.78 15.42 3.47
N ASN A 92 7.52 15.38 3.91
CA ASN A 92 7.16 15.06 5.29
C ASN A 92 6.91 13.55 5.52
N ARG A 93 7.20 12.71 4.52
CA ARG A 93 7.06 11.26 4.67
C ARG A 93 8.04 10.73 5.71
N LEU A 94 7.54 9.93 6.67
CA LEU A 94 8.38 9.23 7.63
C LEU A 94 9.15 8.11 6.90
N LEU A 95 10.47 8.23 6.86
CA LEU A 95 11.36 7.27 6.19
C LEU A 95 12.01 6.30 7.17
N TYR A 96 11.97 6.60 8.46
CA TYR A 96 12.66 5.85 9.51
C TYR A 96 11.73 5.67 10.72
N PRO A 97 11.95 4.63 11.54
CA PRO A 97 11.22 4.51 12.78
C PRO A 97 11.55 5.65 13.74
N MET A 98 10.53 6.13 14.41
CA MET A 98 10.62 7.24 15.36
C MET A 98 10.19 6.76 16.75
N LYS A 99 10.92 7.14 17.77
CA LYS A 99 10.61 6.86 19.17
C LYS A 99 10.20 8.14 19.87
N ARG A 100 9.09 8.06 20.58
CA ARG A 100 8.63 9.13 21.46
C ARG A 100 9.47 9.15 22.74
N THR A 101 9.95 10.31 23.13
CA THR A 101 10.73 10.49 24.36
C THR A 101 9.96 11.19 25.46
N ALA A 102 9.00 12.05 25.09
CA ALA A 102 8.16 12.74 26.06
C ALA A 102 6.99 11.87 26.55
N PRO A 103 6.45 12.11 27.76
CA PRO A 103 5.27 11.44 28.28
C PRO A 103 4.06 11.58 27.35
N LYS A 104 3.11 10.63 27.42
CA LYS A 104 1.83 10.75 26.73
C LYS A 104 1.08 12.00 27.19
N GLY A 105 0.53 12.76 26.24
CA GLY A 105 -0.18 14.02 26.55
C GLY A 105 0.70 15.27 26.50
N ALA A 106 2.04 15.14 26.44
CA ALA A 106 2.90 16.30 26.22
C ALA A 106 2.61 16.96 24.86
N ALA A 107 2.61 18.28 24.81
CA ALA A 107 2.37 19.06 23.58
C ALA A 107 3.41 18.76 22.49
N ASP A 108 4.68 18.63 22.89
CA ASP A 108 5.73 18.10 22.01
C ASP A 108 6.01 16.63 22.39
N PRO A 109 5.78 15.69 21.48
CA PRO A 109 6.09 14.26 21.70
C PRO A 109 7.58 13.96 21.84
N GLY A 110 8.47 14.85 21.43
CA GLY A 110 9.93 14.63 21.42
C GLY A 110 10.33 13.45 20.54
N TRP A 111 9.88 13.43 19.26
CA TRP A 111 10.22 12.35 18.36
C TRP A 111 11.70 12.33 18.01
N VAL A 112 12.35 11.18 18.27
CA VAL A 112 13.73 10.92 17.86
C VAL A 112 13.81 9.75 16.90
N ARG A 113 14.65 9.87 15.88
CA ARG A 113 14.93 8.77 14.95
C ARG A 113 15.69 7.66 15.68
N ILE A 114 15.27 6.42 15.44
CA ILE A 114 15.95 5.21 15.95
C ILE A 114 16.24 4.25 14.79
N THR A 115 17.00 3.20 15.04
CA THR A 115 17.22 2.13 14.06
C THR A 115 16.03 1.15 14.06
N TRP A 116 15.91 0.38 12.98
CA TRP A 116 14.93 -0.71 12.92
C TRP A 116 15.18 -1.77 13.99
N ASP A 117 16.45 -2.09 14.27
CA ASP A 117 16.82 -3.05 15.32
C ASP A 117 16.38 -2.57 16.70
N GLU A 118 16.57 -1.30 17.01
CA GLU A 118 16.08 -0.72 18.26
C GLU A 118 14.55 -0.76 18.34
N ALA A 119 13.86 -0.43 17.23
CA ALA A 119 12.42 -0.49 17.16
C ALA A 119 11.90 -1.91 17.43
N TYR A 120 12.43 -2.92 16.74
CA TYR A 120 12.01 -4.31 16.92
C TYR A 120 12.30 -4.83 18.32
N LYS A 121 13.48 -4.57 18.87
CA LYS A 121 13.85 -4.98 20.24
C LYS A 121 12.94 -4.34 21.28
N THR A 122 12.65 -3.04 21.11
CA THR A 122 11.78 -2.30 22.05
C THR A 122 10.35 -2.84 22.02
N ILE A 123 9.79 -3.05 20.81
CA ILE A 123 8.44 -3.58 20.64
C ILE A 123 8.35 -4.99 21.20
N ALA A 124 9.27 -5.89 20.82
CA ALA A 124 9.27 -7.27 21.27
C ALA A 124 9.40 -7.38 22.81
N ALA A 125 10.30 -6.60 23.41
CA ALA A 125 10.49 -6.61 24.87
C ALA A 125 9.20 -6.19 25.60
N ASN A 126 8.53 -5.14 25.15
CA ASN A 126 7.28 -4.66 25.76
C ASN A 126 6.12 -5.66 25.58
N MET A 127 5.99 -6.23 24.37
CA MET A 127 4.97 -7.25 24.10
C MET A 127 5.18 -8.50 24.96
N LEU A 128 6.42 -9.01 25.06
CA LEU A 128 6.74 -10.17 25.90
C LEU A 128 6.54 -9.88 27.38
N ALA A 129 6.88 -8.67 27.84
CA ALA A 129 6.61 -8.27 29.23
C ALA A 129 5.10 -8.23 29.52
N ALA A 130 4.29 -7.70 28.60
CA ALA A 130 2.83 -7.72 28.72
C ALA A 130 2.29 -9.16 28.76
N LYS A 131 2.72 -10.01 27.82
CA LYS A 131 2.36 -11.44 27.78
C LYS A 131 2.71 -12.16 29.09
N LYS A 132 3.89 -11.92 29.63
CA LYS A 132 4.34 -12.53 30.91
C LYS A 132 3.51 -12.07 32.08
N LYS A 133 3.10 -10.79 32.10
CA LYS A 133 2.40 -10.20 33.26
C LYS A 133 0.89 -10.44 33.21
N TYR A 134 0.29 -10.40 32.05
CA TYR A 134 -1.16 -10.32 31.88
C TYR A 134 -1.74 -11.41 30.97
N GLY A 135 -0.93 -12.30 30.41
CA GLY A 135 -1.34 -13.29 29.40
C GLY A 135 -1.27 -12.79 27.97
N PRO A 136 -1.29 -13.70 26.98
CA PRO A 136 -1.20 -13.35 25.56
C PRO A 136 -2.38 -12.51 25.06
N GLU A 137 -3.56 -12.64 25.65
CA GLU A 137 -4.78 -11.90 25.36
C GLU A 137 -4.66 -10.40 25.64
N SER A 138 -3.68 -9.99 26.45
CA SER A 138 -3.44 -8.58 26.79
C SER A 138 -2.89 -7.75 25.63
N VAL A 139 -2.42 -8.38 24.56
CA VAL A 139 -1.91 -7.73 23.37
C VAL A 139 -2.87 -7.94 22.21
N MET A 140 -3.52 -6.86 21.79
CA MET A 140 -4.43 -6.87 20.65
C MET A 140 -3.69 -6.56 19.34
N PHE A 141 -3.93 -7.38 18.33
CA PHE A 141 -3.47 -7.16 16.98
C PHE A 141 -4.61 -6.59 16.13
N TYR A 142 -4.44 -5.39 15.64
CA TYR A 142 -5.47 -4.70 14.86
C TYR A 142 -4.96 -4.29 13.49
N ALA A 143 -5.68 -4.66 12.43
CA ALA A 143 -5.39 -4.22 11.07
C ALA A 143 -6.45 -3.25 10.57
N GLY A 144 -5.99 -2.15 9.98
CA GLY A 144 -6.84 -1.24 9.24
C GLY A 144 -7.37 -1.82 7.94
N ASP A 145 -7.95 -0.97 7.12
CA ASP A 145 -8.57 -1.36 5.86
C ASP A 145 -7.62 -1.92 4.79
N PRO A 146 -6.38 -1.41 4.61
CA PRO A 146 -5.44 -2.03 3.67
C PRO A 146 -5.28 -3.53 3.94
N LYS A 147 -5.48 -4.33 2.92
CA LYS A 147 -5.56 -5.80 3.05
C LYS A 147 -4.20 -6.49 2.96
N GLU A 148 -3.23 -5.81 2.40
CA GLU A 148 -1.89 -6.31 2.14
C GLU A 148 -1.15 -6.76 3.42
N PRO A 149 -1.17 -5.99 4.55
CA PRO A 149 -0.50 -6.41 5.78
C PRO A 149 -1.27 -7.43 6.61
N ARG A 150 -2.57 -7.67 6.34
CA ARG A 150 -3.43 -8.55 7.16
C ARG A 150 -2.88 -9.95 7.35
N PRO A 151 -2.42 -10.67 6.29
CA PRO A 151 -1.86 -12.01 6.49
C PRO A 151 -0.67 -12.03 7.44
N SER A 152 0.18 -11.00 7.39
CA SER A 152 1.34 -10.88 8.29
C SER A 152 0.91 -10.62 9.74
N ILE A 153 -0.10 -9.78 9.95
CA ILE A 153 -0.66 -9.48 11.28
C ILE A 153 -1.33 -10.72 11.88
N TYR A 154 -2.08 -11.49 11.10
CA TYR A 154 -2.69 -12.74 11.55
C TYR A 154 -1.64 -13.78 11.95
N ARG A 155 -0.59 -13.91 11.13
CA ARG A 155 0.54 -14.81 11.47
C ARG A 155 1.23 -14.37 12.76
N LEU A 156 1.48 -13.07 12.93
CA LEU A 156 2.11 -12.54 14.13
C LEU A 156 1.25 -12.78 15.37
N ALA A 157 -0.07 -12.55 15.30
CA ALA A 157 -0.98 -12.85 16.40
C ALA A 157 -0.94 -14.33 16.78
N ARG A 158 -0.93 -15.23 15.79
CA ARG A 158 -0.80 -16.68 16.02
C ARG A 158 0.53 -17.06 16.66
N TYR A 159 1.64 -16.52 16.19
CA TYR A 159 2.96 -16.77 16.81
C TYR A 159 3.06 -16.22 18.23
N PHE A 160 2.34 -15.17 18.52
CA PHE A 160 2.28 -14.58 19.86
C PHE A 160 1.34 -15.33 20.80
N ASP A 161 0.51 -16.25 20.27
CA ASP A 161 -0.60 -16.96 20.93
C ASP A 161 -1.72 -16.02 21.40
N SER A 162 -1.87 -14.84 20.78
CA SER A 162 -2.95 -13.94 21.14
C SER A 162 -4.24 -14.31 20.42
N PRO A 163 -5.34 -14.55 21.16
CA PRO A 163 -6.68 -14.69 20.58
C PRO A 163 -7.28 -13.33 20.22
N THR A 164 -6.70 -12.24 20.72
CA THR A 164 -7.23 -10.87 20.57
C THR A 164 -6.72 -10.23 19.31
N TRP A 165 -7.47 -10.39 18.23
CA TRP A 165 -7.20 -9.72 16.96
C TRP A 165 -8.48 -9.28 16.27
N ALA A 166 -8.43 -8.19 15.54
CA ALA A 166 -9.56 -7.68 14.76
C ALA A 166 -9.10 -6.90 13.55
N THR A 167 -10.03 -6.65 12.66
CA THR A 167 -9.87 -5.70 11.58
C THR A 167 -11.00 -4.67 11.62
N GLU A 168 -10.80 -3.52 11.03
CA GLU A 168 -11.84 -2.49 10.95
C GLU A 168 -13.08 -3.02 10.22
N SER A 169 -12.88 -3.84 9.18
CA SER A 169 -13.98 -4.41 8.38
C SER A 169 -14.89 -5.33 9.18
N SER A 170 -14.40 -5.92 10.26
CA SER A 170 -15.22 -6.85 11.06
C SER A 170 -16.22 -6.13 11.96
N ALA A 171 -15.83 -5.13 12.70
CA ALA A 171 -16.68 -4.50 13.71
C ALA A 171 -17.12 -3.08 13.34
N ALA A 172 -16.20 -2.26 12.81
CA ALA A 172 -16.41 -0.83 12.64
C ALA A 172 -16.87 -0.41 11.23
N CYS A 173 -16.79 -1.31 10.23
CA CYS A 173 -17.08 -0.95 8.85
C CYS A 173 -18.35 -1.64 8.34
N ARG A 174 -18.26 -2.92 8.01
CA ARG A 174 -19.29 -3.53 7.16
C ARG A 174 -19.96 -4.76 7.73
N SER A 175 -19.48 -5.39 8.78
CA SER A 175 -20.03 -6.66 9.26
C SER A 175 -21.51 -6.58 9.60
N GLY A 176 -21.95 -5.52 10.29
CA GLY A 176 -23.37 -5.33 10.60
C GLY A 176 -24.23 -5.21 9.34
N CYS A 177 -23.76 -4.45 8.35
CA CYS A 177 -24.42 -4.29 7.07
C CYS A 177 -24.49 -5.62 6.31
N MET A 178 -23.37 -6.36 6.23
CA MET A 178 -23.33 -7.67 5.58
C MET A 178 -24.24 -8.68 6.26
N MET A 179 -24.31 -8.69 7.58
CA MET A 179 -25.25 -9.55 8.32
C MET A 179 -26.71 -9.20 8.02
N ALA A 180 -27.04 -7.91 8.00
CA ALA A 180 -28.38 -7.47 7.64
C ALA A 180 -28.74 -7.86 6.20
N GLU A 181 -27.81 -7.65 5.26
CA GLU A 181 -27.98 -8.06 3.87
C GLU A 181 -28.16 -9.58 3.74
N GLN A 182 -27.34 -10.36 4.44
CA GLN A 182 -27.45 -11.82 4.46
C GLN A 182 -28.81 -12.29 4.99
N LEU A 183 -29.30 -11.68 6.06
CA LEU A 183 -30.58 -12.03 6.66
C LEU A 183 -31.77 -11.65 5.78
N ASN A 184 -31.70 -10.52 5.07
CA ASN A 184 -32.81 -10.03 4.26
C ASN A 184 -32.80 -10.55 2.82
N PHE A 185 -31.63 -10.77 2.24
CA PHE A 185 -31.47 -11.08 0.82
C PHE A 185 -30.78 -12.42 0.55
N GLY A 186 -30.35 -13.13 1.60
CA GLY A 186 -29.67 -14.41 1.49
C GLY A 186 -28.19 -14.30 1.07
N GLN A 187 -27.72 -13.11 0.73
CA GLN A 187 -26.32 -12.86 0.36
C GLN A 187 -25.94 -11.40 0.59
N PRO A 188 -24.67 -11.12 0.93
CA PRO A 188 -24.18 -9.76 1.02
C PRO A 188 -24.22 -9.07 -0.36
N ASN A 189 -24.72 -7.85 -0.40
CA ASN A 189 -24.74 -7.02 -1.60
C ASN A 189 -23.86 -5.80 -1.42
N ASN A 190 -22.84 -5.63 -2.26
CA ASN A 190 -21.89 -4.51 -2.21
C ASN A 190 -22.41 -3.21 -2.83
N GLY A 191 -23.71 -3.03 -2.87
CA GLY A 191 -24.38 -1.93 -3.53
C GLY A 191 -24.75 -2.27 -4.98
N ALA A 192 -25.91 -1.84 -5.36
CA ALA A 192 -26.43 -2.10 -6.69
C ALA A 192 -25.99 -1.00 -7.66
N THR A 193 -25.30 -1.36 -8.73
CA THR A 193 -25.18 -0.48 -9.90
C THR A 193 -26.48 -0.55 -10.72
N PRO A 194 -26.90 0.56 -11.37
CA PRO A 194 -28.07 0.52 -12.21
C PRO A 194 -27.89 -0.42 -13.41
N THR A 195 -28.84 -1.33 -13.60
CA THR A 195 -28.89 -2.26 -14.74
C THR A 195 -29.57 -1.61 -15.94
N LYS A 196 -29.63 -2.34 -17.06
CA LYS A 196 -30.37 -1.90 -18.26
C LYS A 196 -31.88 -1.64 -18.02
N ASP A 197 -32.46 -2.32 -17.04
CA ASP A 197 -33.90 -2.26 -16.73
C ASP A 197 -34.23 -1.26 -15.62
N THR A 198 -33.21 -0.65 -15.00
CA THR A 198 -33.40 0.33 -13.93
C THR A 198 -34.04 1.62 -14.50
N LYS A 199 -35.22 1.96 -14.00
CA LYS A 199 -35.97 3.16 -14.40
C LYS A 199 -35.73 4.36 -13.48
N VAL A 200 -35.49 4.08 -12.21
CA VAL A 200 -35.17 5.10 -11.20
C VAL A 200 -34.00 4.59 -10.37
N TYR A 201 -33.01 5.44 -10.15
CA TYR A 201 -31.85 5.13 -9.32
C TYR A 201 -31.66 6.22 -8.29
N MET A 202 -31.79 5.87 -7.01
CA MET A 202 -31.61 6.80 -5.89
C MET A 202 -30.20 6.67 -5.30
N ILE A 203 -29.51 7.79 -5.20
CA ILE A 203 -28.19 7.92 -4.59
C ILE A 203 -28.38 8.61 -3.25
N MET A 204 -28.08 7.93 -2.14
CA MET A 204 -28.23 8.47 -0.80
C MET A 204 -26.87 8.53 -0.09
N ALA A 205 -26.48 9.70 0.38
CA ALA A 205 -25.28 9.93 1.19
C ALA A 205 -24.00 9.29 0.61
N THR A 206 -23.87 9.27 -0.72
CA THR A 206 -22.74 8.63 -1.41
C THR A 206 -22.17 9.52 -2.48
N ASN A 207 -20.89 9.85 -2.35
CA ASN A 207 -20.17 10.54 -3.40
C ASN A 207 -19.70 9.53 -4.47
N VAL A 208 -20.57 9.27 -5.45
CA VAL A 208 -20.31 8.30 -6.52
C VAL A 208 -19.12 8.68 -7.42
N TRP A 209 -18.76 9.94 -7.47
CA TRP A 209 -17.59 10.42 -8.21
C TRP A 209 -16.28 10.04 -7.52
N ALA A 210 -16.25 10.06 -6.20
CA ALA A 210 -15.10 9.66 -5.39
C ALA A 210 -15.03 8.15 -5.15
N GLN A 211 -16.10 7.42 -5.45
CA GLN A 211 -16.09 5.96 -5.41
C GLN A 211 -15.40 5.44 -6.68
N PRO A 212 -14.52 4.47 -6.55
CA PRO A 212 -13.89 3.94 -7.74
C PRO A 212 -14.90 3.10 -8.52
N LEU A 213 -15.02 3.35 -9.80
CA LEU A 213 -15.00 2.34 -10.81
C LEU A 213 -16.31 1.73 -11.25
N GLY A 214 -16.72 2.20 -12.31
CA GLY A 214 -17.85 1.67 -13.05
C GLY A 214 -19.20 2.19 -12.52
N TRP A 215 -19.29 2.62 -11.26
CA TRP A 215 -20.53 3.19 -10.73
C TRP A 215 -20.90 4.46 -11.47
N TRP A 216 -19.95 5.38 -11.60
CA TRP A 216 -20.20 6.61 -12.32
C TRP A 216 -20.52 6.36 -13.81
N GLU A 217 -19.79 5.46 -14.46
CA GLU A 217 -20.05 5.08 -15.84
C GLU A 217 -21.41 4.38 -15.99
N ALA A 218 -21.75 3.47 -15.07
CA ALA A 218 -23.05 2.81 -15.04
C ALA A 218 -24.20 3.82 -14.82
N ILE A 219 -24.00 4.81 -13.95
CA ILE A 219 -25.00 5.87 -13.69
C ILE A 219 -25.16 6.76 -14.92
N LYS A 220 -24.06 7.18 -15.57
CA LYS A 220 -24.11 7.95 -16.83
C LYS A 220 -24.84 7.17 -17.91
N ALA A 221 -24.50 5.91 -18.07
CA ALA A 221 -25.15 5.04 -19.06
C ALA A 221 -26.64 4.84 -18.75
N ALA A 222 -27.00 4.68 -17.48
CA ALA A 222 -28.40 4.59 -17.06
C ALA A 222 -29.18 5.89 -17.37
N LYS A 223 -28.59 7.04 -17.02
CA LYS A 223 -29.17 8.36 -17.30
C LYS A 223 -29.36 8.57 -18.80
N ALA A 224 -28.39 8.19 -19.63
CA ALA A 224 -28.50 8.27 -21.09
C ALA A 224 -29.64 7.41 -21.67
N ARG A 225 -30.01 6.32 -21.00
CA ARG A 225 -31.16 5.47 -21.34
C ARG A 225 -32.51 5.98 -20.78
N GLY A 226 -32.52 7.13 -20.12
CA GLY A 226 -33.75 7.71 -19.56
C GLY A 226 -34.04 7.29 -18.11
N CYS A 227 -33.11 6.64 -17.41
CA CYS A 227 -33.21 6.38 -15.98
C CYS A 227 -33.25 7.72 -15.21
N LYS A 228 -34.24 7.88 -14.33
CA LYS A 228 -34.33 9.03 -13.44
C LYS A 228 -33.33 8.85 -12.29
N ILE A 229 -32.46 9.84 -12.09
CA ILE A 229 -31.52 9.86 -10.99
C ILE A 229 -32.03 10.80 -9.91
N ILE A 230 -32.16 10.27 -8.68
CA ILE A 230 -32.54 11.03 -7.50
C ILE A 230 -31.33 11.04 -6.57
N THR A 231 -30.88 12.22 -6.14
CA THR A 231 -29.77 12.37 -5.20
C THR A 231 -30.27 12.96 -3.91
N VAL A 232 -29.95 12.30 -2.80
CA VAL A 232 -30.22 12.74 -1.44
C VAL A 232 -28.88 12.85 -0.72
N ASP A 233 -28.39 14.06 -0.55
CA ASP A 233 -27.09 14.36 0.08
C ASP A 233 -27.13 15.72 0.76
N THR A 234 -26.15 15.99 1.60
CA THR A 234 -25.97 17.27 2.31
C THR A 234 -25.14 18.29 1.53
N ARG A 235 -24.69 17.95 0.35
CA ARG A 235 -23.84 18.79 -0.52
C ARG A 235 -24.53 19.19 -1.80
#